data_f6b873e36b4f504aed18e694c58a0640
#
_entry.id   f6b873e36b4f504aed18e694c58a0640
#
_cell.length_a   1.000
_cell.length_b   1.000
_cell.length_c   1.000
_cell.angle_alpha   90.00
_cell.angle_beta   90.00
_cell.angle_gamma   90.00
#
_symmetry.space_group_name_H-M   'P 1'
#
loop_
_entity.id
_entity.type
_entity.pdbx_description
1 polymer ?
#
loop_
_entity_poly.entity_id
_entity_poly.type
_entity_poly.pdbx_seq_one_letter_code
_entity_poly.pdbx_strand_id
1 'polypeptide(L)'
;MPLDLGNFNTHSTNQGSGITSLNLTKGMSLDLSKHSNLKHIRFGLGWQAGDNENWDLDASAILRNARGVVDDAQDVIFYNQPDTNRGVKSLGDDRVGSYQNVGQQDNETILVDLDKIPREKQSILFVVTIDKALEKQQNFGGVKNAYIRVVDDDTNEELGRYNLAEKFSLQISCEIAQLTRTNTGWEFTPIGNGRNDTLEGILISYGVR
;
A
#
# COMPACT_ATOMS: atom_id res chain seq x y z
N MET A 1 -31.48 -15.46 39.35
CA MET A 1 -30.01 -15.62 39.44
C MET A 1 -29.38 -14.80 38.33
N PRO A 2 -28.69 -13.71 38.62
CA PRO A 2 -28.01 -12.93 37.62
C PRO A 2 -26.68 -13.59 37.25
N LEU A 3 -26.37 -13.59 35.95
CA LEU A 3 -25.13 -14.06 35.39
C LEU A 3 -24.00 -13.05 35.70
N ASP A 4 -22.97 -13.58 36.38
CA ASP A 4 -21.74 -12.86 36.73
C ASP A 4 -20.84 -12.79 35.47
N LEU A 5 -20.64 -11.55 34.95
CA LEU A 5 -19.68 -11.27 33.87
C LEU A 5 -18.32 -10.99 34.51
N GLY A 6 -17.59 -12.09 34.73
CA GLY A 6 -16.24 -12.07 35.28
C GLY A 6 -15.26 -11.18 34.52
N ASN A 7 -14.50 -10.44 35.30
CA ASN A 7 -13.38 -9.57 35.00
C ASN A 7 -12.47 -10.04 33.86
N PHE A 8 -12.40 -9.26 32.78
CA PHE A 8 -11.24 -9.27 31.88
C PHE A 8 -10.15 -8.43 32.51
N ASN A 9 -9.17 -9.11 33.10
CA ASN A 9 -7.96 -8.53 33.66
C ASN A 9 -7.08 -8.01 32.52
N THR A 10 -7.12 -6.71 32.23
CA THR A 10 -6.13 -6.02 31.41
C THR A 10 -4.84 -5.91 32.22
N HIS A 11 -3.88 -6.77 31.94
CA HIS A 11 -2.51 -6.53 32.39
C HIS A 11 -1.90 -5.41 31.55
N SER A 12 -2.00 -4.21 32.06
CA SER A 12 -1.20 -3.06 31.65
C SER A 12 0.20 -3.23 32.21
N THR A 13 1.18 -3.40 31.34
CA THR A 13 2.59 -3.18 31.68
C THR A 13 3.21 -2.21 30.67
N ASN A 14 3.24 -0.96 31.07
CA ASN A 14 4.34 0.01 31.02
C ASN A 14 4.97 0.46 29.70
N GLN A 15 4.73 1.76 29.51
CA GLN A 15 5.73 2.81 29.21
C GLN A 15 6.51 2.67 27.89
N GLY A 16 5.98 3.30 26.92
CA GLY A 16 6.50 3.78 25.65
C GLY A 16 5.32 4.38 24.92
N SER A 17 5.36 5.65 24.57
CA SER A 17 4.37 6.31 23.71
C SER A 17 4.44 5.69 22.31
N GLY A 18 3.97 4.48 22.17
CA GLY A 18 3.87 3.76 20.92
C GLY A 18 2.41 3.69 20.52
N ILE A 19 2.00 4.52 19.57
CA ILE A 19 0.75 4.28 18.87
C ILE A 19 0.91 2.91 18.23
N THR A 20 0.04 2.00 18.61
CA THR A 20 0.10 0.62 18.09
C THR A 20 -0.42 0.66 16.66
N SER A 21 0.41 0.27 15.68
CA SER A 21 0.02 0.14 14.28
C SER A 21 -1.30 -0.63 14.15
N LEU A 22 -2.23 -0.11 13.35
CA LEU A 22 -3.51 -0.75 13.12
C LEU A 22 -3.38 -1.93 12.15
N ASN A 23 -3.82 -3.11 12.58
CA ASN A 23 -4.01 -4.22 11.65
C ASN A 23 -5.30 -3.98 10.85
N LEU A 24 -5.13 -3.57 9.60
CA LEU A 24 -6.23 -3.27 8.71
C LEU A 24 -6.75 -4.54 8.02
N THR A 25 -8.04 -4.53 7.73
CA THR A 25 -8.69 -5.56 6.91
C THR A 25 -9.28 -4.91 5.66
N LYS A 26 -9.59 -5.72 4.65
CA LYS A 26 -10.23 -5.26 3.41
C LYS A 26 -11.46 -4.40 3.69
N GLY A 27 -11.47 -3.18 3.14
CA GLY A 27 -12.56 -2.21 3.29
C GLY A 27 -12.55 -1.42 4.60
N MET A 28 -11.60 -1.68 5.51
CA MET A 28 -11.44 -0.90 6.73
C MET A 28 -10.70 0.40 6.41
N SER A 29 -11.26 1.54 6.79
CA SER A 29 -10.66 2.86 6.54
C SER A 29 -9.80 3.35 7.69
N LEU A 30 -8.64 3.88 7.35
CA LEU A 30 -7.76 4.63 8.24
C LEU A 30 -7.85 6.12 7.86
N ASP A 31 -8.46 6.91 8.72
CA ASP A 31 -8.59 8.37 8.57
C ASP A 31 -7.28 9.05 8.95
N LEU A 32 -6.53 9.49 7.95
CA LEU A 32 -5.22 10.11 8.11
C LEU A 32 -5.31 11.57 8.59
N SER A 33 -6.49 12.21 8.51
CA SER A 33 -6.69 13.57 9.03
C SER A 33 -6.62 13.65 10.56
N LYS A 34 -6.71 12.51 11.24
CA LYS A 34 -6.55 12.40 12.70
C LYS A 34 -5.11 12.46 13.18
N HIS A 35 -4.15 12.29 12.26
CA HIS A 35 -2.73 12.44 12.56
C HIS A 35 -2.31 13.89 12.30
N SER A 36 -2.09 14.64 13.38
CA SER A 36 -1.73 16.06 13.30
C SER A 36 -0.40 16.25 12.56
N ASN A 37 -0.38 17.18 11.59
CA ASN A 37 0.78 17.51 10.76
C ASN A 37 1.27 16.45 9.80
N LEU A 38 0.52 15.39 9.54
CA LEU A 38 0.88 14.36 8.56
C LEU A 38 0.89 14.96 7.14
N LYS A 39 2.07 15.01 6.52
CA LYS A 39 2.27 15.53 5.17
C LYS A 39 2.93 14.52 4.26
N HIS A 40 3.87 13.77 4.80
CA HIS A 40 4.65 12.80 4.04
C HIS A 40 4.29 11.39 4.51
N ILE A 41 3.86 10.58 3.57
CA ILE A 41 3.48 9.19 3.81
C ILE A 41 4.41 8.29 3.02
N ARG A 42 4.86 7.23 3.64
CA ARG A 42 5.56 6.14 3.00
C ARG A 42 4.68 4.90 2.98
N PHE A 43 4.45 4.36 1.79
CA PHE A 43 3.86 3.05 1.60
C PHE A 43 4.97 2.05 1.38
N GLY A 44 5.10 1.10 2.31
CA GLY A 44 6.05 0.00 2.22
C GLY A 44 5.34 -1.28 1.80
N LEU A 45 5.82 -1.92 0.74
CA LEU A 45 5.41 -3.24 0.31
C LEU A 45 6.50 -4.25 0.68
N GLY A 46 6.15 -5.26 1.45
CA GLY A 46 7.07 -6.35 1.78
C GLY A 46 6.49 -7.71 1.43
N TRP A 47 7.35 -8.65 1.04
CA TRP A 47 7.00 -10.04 0.79
C TRP A 47 8.20 -10.96 1.00
N GLN A 48 7.91 -12.26 1.06
CA GLN A 48 8.92 -13.30 1.01
C GLN A 48 8.67 -14.17 -0.23
N ALA A 49 9.72 -14.37 -1.02
CA ALA A 49 9.69 -15.37 -2.07
C ALA A 49 9.59 -16.78 -1.46
N GLY A 50 8.87 -17.67 -2.12
CA GLY A 50 8.90 -19.09 -1.79
C GLY A 50 10.30 -19.68 -2.01
N ASP A 51 10.56 -20.84 -1.40
CA ASP A 51 11.83 -21.53 -1.53
C ASP A 51 12.18 -21.79 -3.01
N ASN A 52 13.36 -21.33 -3.46
CA ASN A 52 13.92 -21.50 -4.80
C ASN A 52 13.28 -20.71 -5.96
N GLU A 53 12.42 -19.73 -5.73
CA GLU A 53 11.83 -18.92 -6.78
C GLU A 53 12.17 -17.43 -6.64
N ASN A 54 12.53 -16.81 -7.75
CA ASN A 54 12.78 -15.37 -7.82
C ASN A 54 11.46 -14.66 -8.19
N TRP A 55 10.73 -14.22 -7.19
CA TRP A 55 9.51 -13.43 -7.34
C TRP A 55 9.88 -11.96 -7.34
N ASP A 56 9.58 -11.30 -8.43
CA ASP A 56 9.81 -9.86 -8.60
C ASP A 56 8.45 -9.16 -8.63
N LEU A 57 8.14 -8.45 -7.55
CA LEU A 57 6.88 -7.72 -7.39
C LEU A 57 7.15 -6.23 -7.54
N ASP A 58 6.43 -5.59 -8.44
CA ASP A 58 6.50 -4.15 -8.67
C ASP A 58 5.30 -3.43 -8.05
N ALA A 59 5.58 -2.38 -7.26
CA ALA A 59 4.56 -1.47 -6.77
C ALA A 59 4.37 -0.30 -7.75
N SER A 60 3.12 0.03 -8.03
CA SER A 60 2.73 1.18 -8.84
C SER A 60 1.67 2.02 -8.14
N ALA A 61 1.67 3.34 -8.40
CA ALA A 61 0.65 4.26 -7.93
C ALA A 61 -0.02 4.95 -9.11
N ILE A 62 -1.35 5.03 -9.09
CA ILE A 62 -2.18 5.57 -10.16
C ILE A 62 -3.04 6.69 -9.59
N LEU A 63 -2.73 7.94 -9.97
CA LEU A 63 -3.50 9.12 -9.57
C LEU A 63 -4.76 9.22 -10.44
N ARG A 64 -5.93 9.32 -9.81
CA ARG A 64 -7.20 9.33 -10.50
C ARG A 64 -8.01 10.58 -10.14
N ASN A 65 -8.75 11.08 -11.11
CA ASN A 65 -9.65 12.21 -10.95
C ASN A 65 -10.96 11.81 -10.22
N ALA A 66 -11.92 12.74 -10.10
CA ALA A 66 -13.20 12.50 -9.44
C ALA A 66 -14.08 11.44 -10.15
N ARG A 67 -13.81 11.12 -11.41
CA ARG A 67 -14.48 10.04 -12.15
C ARG A 67 -13.81 8.68 -11.95
N GLY A 68 -12.71 8.64 -11.18
CA GLY A 68 -11.94 7.42 -10.93
C GLY A 68 -11.06 6.98 -12.08
N VAL A 69 -10.78 7.87 -13.05
CA VAL A 69 -9.94 7.57 -14.22
C VAL A 69 -8.67 8.41 -14.25
N VAL A 70 -7.70 7.96 -15.02
CA VAL A 70 -6.43 8.64 -15.32
C VAL A 70 -6.68 9.71 -16.37
N ASP A 71 -6.09 10.89 -16.24
CA ASP A 71 -6.22 11.97 -17.22
C ASP A 71 -5.06 12.01 -18.22
N ASP A 72 -3.85 11.70 -17.75
CA ASP A 72 -2.66 11.62 -18.60
C ASP A 72 -1.63 10.61 -18.08
N ALA A 73 -0.61 10.31 -18.89
CA ALA A 73 0.44 9.35 -18.54
C ALA A 73 1.26 9.75 -17.32
N GLN A 74 1.35 11.04 -16.97
CA GLN A 74 2.05 11.56 -15.79
C GLN A 74 1.34 11.20 -14.46
N ASP A 75 0.12 10.68 -14.54
CA ASP A 75 -0.65 10.21 -13.38
C ASP A 75 -0.25 8.80 -12.93
N VAL A 76 0.66 8.14 -13.65
CA VAL A 76 1.09 6.77 -13.37
C VAL A 76 2.53 6.77 -12.90
N ILE A 77 2.77 6.29 -11.70
CA ILE A 77 4.10 6.14 -11.10
C ILE A 77 4.42 4.65 -11.02
N PHE A 78 5.53 4.23 -11.63
CA PHE A 78 6.00 2.84 -11.69
C PHE A 78 7.51 2.82 -11.96
N TYR A 79 8.14 1.66 -12.02
CA TYR A 79 9.59 1.51 -12.14
C TYR A 79 10.23 2.30 -13.30
N ASN A 80 9.55 2.42 -14.48
CA ASN A 80 10.05 3.19 -15.63
C ASN A 80 9.71 4.69 -15.56
N GLN A 81 8.78 5.10 -14.71
CA GLN A 81 8.38 6.48 -14.47
C GLN A 81 8.24 6.71 -12.96
N PRO A 82 9.38 6.71 -12.24
CA PRO A 82 9.35 6.69 -10.77
C PRO A 82 8.91 8.01 -10.13
N ASP A 83 8.95 9.12 -10.86
CA ASP A 83 8.58 10.45 -10.36
C ASP A 83 8.07 11.33 -11.50
N THR A 84 6.92 11.96 -11.30
CA THR A 84 6.32 12.90 -12.26
C THR A 84 6.11 14.30 -11.67
N ASN A 85 6.71 14.59 -10.50
CA ASN A 85 6.54 15.82 -9.74
C ASN A 85 5.07 16.13 -9.34
N ARG A 86 4.26 15.09 -9.18
CA ARG A 86 2.85 15.18 -8.74
C ARG A 86 2.63 14.69 -7.31
N GLY A 87 3.67 14.79 -6.47
CA GLY A 87 3.61 14.43 -5.06
C GLY A 87 3.70 12.93 -4.78
N VAL A 88 3.92 12.09 -5.79
CA VAL A 88 4.12 10.64 -5.64
C VAL A 88 5.40 10.23 -6.30
N LYS A 89 6.20 9.43 -5.59
CA LYS A 89 7.48 8.92 -6.06
C LYS A 89 7.69 7.47 -5.66
N SER A 90 8.03 6.61 -6.62
CA SER A 90 8.54 5.26 -6.35
C SER A 90 10.04 5.33 -6.09
N LEU A 91 10.52 4.65 -5.07
CA LEU A 91 11.95 4.48 -4.81
C LEU A 91 12.50 3.20 -5.47
N GLY A 92 11.61 2.37 -6.03
CA GLY A 92 11.94 1.07 -6.57
C GLY A 92 12.37 0.07 -5.50
N ASP A 93 13.04 -0.99 -5.91
CA ASP A 93 13.66 -1.98 -5.03
C ASP A 93 14.65 -1.33 -4.06
N ASP A 94 14.44 -1.46 -2.76
CA ASP A 94 15.48 -1.11 -1.77
C ASP A 94 16.54 -2.20 -1.72
N ARG A 95 17.40 -2.22 -2.73
CA ARG A 95 18.56 -3.13 -2.80
C ARG A 95 19.67 -2.76 -1.83
N VAL A 96 19.57 -1.60 -1.15
CA VAL A 96 20.65 -1.03 -0.34
C VAL A 96 20.29 -1.01 1.16
N GLY A 97 19.06 -1.38 1.53
CA GLY A 97 18.63 -1.44 2.93
C GLY A 97 18.60 -0.09 3.65
N SER A 98 18.45 1.02 2.89
CA SER A 98 18.52 2.38 3.44
C SER A 98 17.32 2.75 4.33
N TYR A 99 16.21 2.03 4.22
CA TYR A 99 15.02 2.18 5.07
C TYR A 99 14.86 1.04 6.08
N GLN A 100 15.97 0.55 6.63
CA GLN A 100 15.95 -0.51 7.63
C GLN A 100 15.35 -0.02 8.95
N ASN A 101 14.07 -0.32 9.16
CA ASN A 101 13.54 -0.40 10.50
C ASN A 101 13.80 -1.80 11.07
N VAL A 102 14.31 -1.82 12.28
CA VAL A 102 14.63 -3.02 13.03
C VAL A 102 13.44 -4.00 12.97
N GLY A 103 13.59 -5.06 12.15
CA GLY A 103 12.65 -6.18 12.09
C GLY A 103 11.71 -6.26 10.89
N GLN A 104 11.68 -5.27 9.97
CA GLN A 104 10.84 -5.34 8.77
C GLN A 104 11.50 -4.58 7.62
N GLN A 105 11.81 -5.30 6.56
CA GLN A 105 12.38 -4.77 5.33
C GLN A 105 11.26 -4.68 4.30
N ASP A 106 10.94 -3.43 3.86
CA ASP A 106 10.09 -3.24 2.68
C ASP A 106 10.94 -3.55 1.44
N ASN A 107 10.37 -4.32 0.52
CA ASN A 107 11.02 -4.64 -0.75
C ASN A 107 10.81 -3.51 -1.77
N GLU A 108 9.63 -2.87 -1.72
CA GLU A 108 9.24 -1.74 -2.55
C GLU A 108 8.73 -0.58 -1.70
N THR A 109 9.01 0.64 -2.12
CA THR A 109 8.59 1.84 -1.40
C THR A 109 8.04 2.90 -2.32
N ILE A 110 6.86 3.46 -1.96
CA ILE A 110 6.26 4.62 -2.61
C ILE A 110 6.13 5.75 -1.58
N LEU A 111 6.68 6.91 -1.89
CA LEU A 111 6.54 8.14 -1.11
C LEU A 111 5.38 8.97 -1.65
N VAL A 112 4.60 9.58 -0.75
CA VAL A 112 3.51 10.50 -1.07
C VAL A 112 3.63 11.77 -0.25
N ASP A 113 3.78 12.90 -0.93
CA ASP A 113 3.69 14.24 -0.37
C ASP A 113 2.26 14.75 -0.61
N LEU A 114 1.44 14.72 0.44
CA LEU A 114 0.01 15.02 0.37
C LEU A 114 -0.28 16.46 -0.09
N ASP A 115 0.61 17.39 0.24
CA ASP A 115 0.47 18.81 -0.10
C ASP A 115 0.75 19.06 -1.60
N LYS A 116 1.50 18.19 -2.26
CA LYS A 116 1.85 18.29 -3.68
C LYS A 116 0.91 17.55 -4.63
N ILE A 117 -0.01 16.72 -4.11
CA ILE A 117 -0.98 16.03 -4.96
C ILE A 117 -1.90 17.07 -5.63
N PRO A 118 -2.00 17.10 -6.97
CA PRO A 118 -2.86 18.04 -7.67
C PRO A 118 -4.32 17.96 -7.18
N ARG A 119 -4.98 19.11 -7.06
CA ARG A 119 -6.33 19.20 -6.45
C ARG A 119 -7.41 18.43 -7.22
N GLU A 120 -7.24 18.29 -8.53
CA GLU A 120 -8.13 17.53 -9.40
C GLU A 120 -8.01 16.00 -9.18
N LYS A 121 -6.91 15.55 -8.53
CA LYS A 121 -6.73 14.13 -8.20
C LYS A 121 -7.42 13.81 -6.87
N GLN A 122 -8.38 12.93 -6.95
CA GLN A 122 -9.24 12.59 -5.82
C GLN A 122 -8.87 11.26 -5.17
N SER A 123 -8.08 10.43 -5.85
CA SER A 123 -7.57 9.20 -5.26
C SER A 123 -6.24 8.76 -5.88
N ILE A 124 -5.50 7.98 -5.12
CA ILE A 124 -4.32 7.25 -5.54
C ILE A 124 -4.59 5.77 -5.33
N LEU A 125 -4.57 4.99 -6.39
CA LEU A 125 -4.67 3.54 -6.34
C LEU A 125 -3.28 2.93 -6.30
N PHE A 126 -3.02 2.06 -5.34
CA PHE A 126 -1.79 1.28 -5.25
C PHE A 126 -2.02 -0.11 -5.84
N VAL A 127 -1.17 -0.47 -6.78
CA VAL A 127 -1.23 -1.74 -7.51
C VAL A 127 0.08 -2.48 -7.32
N VAL A 128 0.00 -3.79 -7.16
CA VAL A 128 1.15 -4.69 -7.15
C VAL A 128 1.02 -5.66 -8.31
N THR A 129 2.07 -5.80 -9.09
CA THR A 129 2.14 -6.75 -10.21
C THR A 129 3.35 -7.66 -10.04
N ILE A 130 3.30 -8.87 -10.60
CA ILE A 130 4.44 -9.77 -10.68
C ILE A 130 5.10 -9.55 -12.05
N ASP A 131 6.40 -9.20 -12.06
CA ASP A 131 7.15 -8.99 -13.31
C ASP A 131 7.13 -10.24 -14.17
N LYS A 132 6.69 -10.08 -15.43
CA LYS A 132 6.60 -11.16 -16.42
C LYS A 132 5.84 -12.40 -15.92
N ALA A 133 4.82 -12.21 -15.10
CA ALA A 133 4.06 -13.30 -14.46
C ALA A 133 3.60 -14.35 -15.46
N LEU A 134 3.10 -13.96 -16.64
CA LEU A 134 2.62 -14.87 -17.68
C LEU A 134 3.75 -15.69 -18.31
N GLU A 135 4.89 -15.05 -18.59
CA GLU A 135 6.07 -15.72 -19.15
C GLU A 135 6.67 -16.71 -18.15
N LYS A 136 6.76 -16.30 -16.88
CA LYS A 136 7.31 -17.09 -15.78
C LYS A 136 6.31 -18.09 -15.20
N GLN A 137 5.05 -18.07 -15.66
CA GLN A 137 3.94 -18.87 -15.11
C GLN A 137 3.78 -18.68 -13.59
N GLN A 138 3.97 -17.45 -13.12
CA GLN A 138 3.91 -17.07 -11.71
C GLN A 138 2.56 -16.43 -11.36
N ASN A 139 2.15 -16.59 -10.10
CA ASN A 139 0.98 -15.94 -9.51
C ASN A 139 1.22 -15.73 -8.00
N PHE A 140 0.35 -14.97 -7.33
CA PHE A 140 0.52 -14.67 -5.90
C PHE A 140 0.49 -15.91 -4.98
N GLY A 141 0.11 -17.08 -5.46
CA GLY A 141 0.15 -18.33 -4.68
C GLY A 141 1.56 -18.75 -4.24
N GLY A 142 2.60 -18.30 -4.97
CA GLY A 142 4.00 -18.50 -4.59
C GLY A 142 4.57 -17.42 -3.67
N VAL A 143 3.81 -16.35 -3.39
CA VAL A 143 4.26 -15.22 -2.55
C VAL A 143 3.81 -15.45 -1.12
N LYS A 144 4.75 -15.37 -0.17
CA LYS A 144 4.48 -15.54 1.26
C LYS A 144 4.62 -14.22 2.00
N ASN A 145 3.85 -14.07 3.09
CA ASN A 145 3.96 -12.95 4.02
C ASN A 145 3.90 -11.55 3.39
N ALA A 146 3.18 -11.42 2.26
CA ALA A 146 3.02 -10.13 1.61
C ALA A 146 2.17 -9.18 2.45
N TYR A 147 2.61 -7.93 2.52
CA TYR A 147 1.90 -6.86 3.22
C TYR A 147 2.10 -5.52 2.53
N ILE A 148 1.19 -4.58 2.79
CA ILE A 148 1.40 -3.15 2.62
C ILE A 148 1.26 -2.46 3.96
N ARG A 149 2.13 -1.49 4.25
CA ARG A 149 2.04 -0.65 5.43
C ARG A 149 2.05 0.83 5.08
N VAL A 150 1.42 1.61 5.93
CA VAL A 150 1.36 3.06 5.87
C VAL A 150 2.19 3.61 7.01
N VAL A 151 3.15 4.43 6.70
CA VAL A 151 4.10 5.01 7.67
C VAL A 151 4.08 6.53 7.52
N ASP A 152 4.02 7.25 8.63
CA ASP A 152 4.38 8.67 8.68
C ASP A 152 5.88 8.78 8.42
N ASP A 153 6.27 9.34 7.27
CA ASP A 153 7.68 9.38 6.85
C ASP A 153 8.51 10.39 7.65
N ASP A 154 7.87 11.41 8.24
CA ASP A 154 8.55 12.41 9.07
C ASP A 154 8.91 11.87 10.47
N THR A 155 8.04 11.01 11.05
CA THR A 155 8.23 10.44 12.40
C THR A 155 8.70 9.00 12.38
N ASN A 156 8.58 8.35 11.21
CA ASN A 156 8.81 6.93 11.02
C ASN A 156 7.84 6.02 11.81
N GLU A 157 6.68 6.53 12.15
CA GLU A 157 5.63 5.80 12.85
C GLU A 157 4.78 4.98 11.87
N GLU A 158 4.61 3.67 12.11
CA GLU A 158 3.69 2.84 11.35
C GLU A 158 2.25 3.10 11.79
N LEU A 159 1.45 3.69 10.91
CA LEU A 159 0.06 4.05 11.19
C LEU A 159 -0.89 2.86 10.99
N GLY A 160 -0.58 1.99 10.04
CA GLY A 160 -1.40 0.84 9.75
C GLY A 160 -0.76 -0.13 8.77
N ARG A 161 -1.21 -1.39 8.83
CA ARG A 161 -0.72 -2.51 8.01
C ARG A 161 -1.87 -3.35 7.51
N TYR A 162 -1.80 -3.75 6.25
CA TYR A 162 -2.68 -4.73 5.64
C TYR A 162 -1.88 -5.92 5.13
N ASN A 163 -2.16 -7.08 5.70
CA ASN A 163 -1.54 -8.33 5.26
C ASN A 163 -2.34 -8.91 4.08
N LEU A 164 -1.65 -9.18 2.99
CA LEU A 164 -2.21 -9.72 1.75
C LEU A 164 -2.48 -11.22 1.79
N ALA A 165 -2.35 -11.85 2.97
CA ALA A 165 -2.37 -13.29 3.16
C ALA A 165 -3.31 -14.05 2.20
N GLU A 166 -2.73 -14.97 1.44
CA GLU A 166 -3.32 -16.18 0.80
C GLU A 166 -4.55 -16.01 -0.12
N LYS A 167 -5.12 -14.82 -0.26
CA LYS A 167 -6.40 -14.63 -0.97
C LYS A 167 -6.28 -14.51 -2.49
N PHE A 168 -5.07 -14.37 -3.01
CA PHE A 168 -4.81 -14.07 -4.43
C PHE A 168 -4.03 -15.18 -5.15
N SER A 169 -4.18 -16.43 -4.71
CA SER A 169 -3.34 -17.54 -5.14
C SER A 169 -3.33 -17.83 -6.66
N LEU A 170 -4.31 -17.32 -7.41
CA LEU A 170 -4.39 -17.51 -8.87
C LEU A 170 -4.20 -16.21 -9.65
N GLN A 171 -4.09 -15.06 -8.99
CA GLN A 171 -3.96 -13.76 -9.62
C GLN A 171 -2.49 -13.40 -9.85
N ILE A 172 -2.25 -12.56 -10.87
CA ILE A 172 -0.91 -12.06 -11.24
C ILE A 172 -0.71 -10.59 -10.87
N SER A 173 -1.78 -9.90 -10.47
CA SER A 173 -1.77 -8.52 -10.01
C SER A 173 -2.84 -8.31 -8.93
N CYS A 174 -2.69 -7.23 -8.18
CA CYS A 174 -3.62 -6.85 -7.12
C CYS A 174 -3.73 -5.33 -7.00
N GLU A 175 -4.95 -4.80 -7.04
CA GLU A 175 -5.26 -3.46 -6.54
C GLU A 175 -5.31 -3.57 -5.01
N ILE A 176 -4.18 -3.22 -4.38
CA ILE A 176 -3.94 -3.56 -2.97
C ILE A 176 -4.63 -2.61 -2.01
N ALA A 177 -4.56 -1.31 -2.30
CA ALA A 177 -5.10 -0.26 -1.45
C ALA A 177 -5.38 1.02 -2.24
N GLN A 178 -6.10 1.93 -1.61
CA GLN A 178 -6.41 3.25 -2.15
C GLN A 178 -6.23 4.31 -1.08
N LEU A 179 -5.70 5.45 -1.49
CA LEU A 179 -5.73 6.69 -0.74
C LEU A 179 -6.79 7.59 -1.39
N THR A 180 -7.76 8.06 -0.62
CA THR A 180 -8.88 8.86 -1.11
C THR A 180 -8.88 10.22 -0.43
N ARG A 181 -9.04 11.29 -1.21
CA ARG A 181 -9.21 12.65 -0.69
C ARG A 181 -10.60 12.80 -0.07
N THR A 182 -10.64 13.36 1.13
CA THR A 182 -11.88 13.66 1.86
C THR A 182 -12.01 15.17 2.08
N ASN A 183 -13.11 15.60 2.67
CA ASN A 183 -13.30 17.02 3.02
C ASN A 183 -12.33 17.51 4.11
N THR A 184 -11.76 16.61 4.90
CA THR A 184 -10.88 16.90 6.04
C THR A 184 -9.42 16.52 5.82
N GLY A 185 -9.11 15.83 4.73
CA GLY A 185 -7.77 15.34 4.43
C GLY A 185 -7.77 14.10 3.54
N TRP A 186 -7.15 13.02 4.01
CA TRP A 186 -7.02 11.78 3.25
C TRP A 186 -7.41 10.56 4.09
N GLU A 187 -7.91 9.54 3.41
CA GLU A 187 -8.29 8.26 3.99
C GLU A 187 -7.61 7.12 3.22
N PHE A 188 -6.97 6.22 3.95
CA PHE A 188 -6.36 5.01 3.39
C PHE A 188 -7.30 3.82 3.59
N THR A 189 -7.55 3.05 2.52
CA THR A 189 -8.43 1.88 2.55
C THR A 189 -7.79 0.71 1.81
N PRO A 190 -7.54 -0.44 2.47
CA PRO A 190 -7.21 -1.68 1.80
C PRO A 190 -8.35 -2.15 0.87
N ILE A 191 -8.03 -2.37 -0.40
CA ILE A 191 -8.99 -2.85 -1.41
C ILE A 191 -8.89 -4.38 -1.53
N GLY A 192 -7.68 -4.90 -1.72
CA GLY A 192 -7.45 -6.32 -1.89
C GLY A 192 -8.29 -6.91 -3.02
N ASN A 193 -8.17 -6.38 -4.24
CA ASN A 193 -8.84 -6.84 -5.43
C ASN A 193 -7.83 -7.50 -6.38
N GLY A 194 -7.79 -8.84 -6.36
CA GLY A 194 -6.91 -9.61 -7.24
C GLY A 194 -7.36 -9.57 -8.69
N ARG A 195 -6.42 -9.47 -9.63
CA ARG A 195 -6.65 -9.39 -11.07
C ARG A 195 -5.73 -10.33 -11.85
N ASN A 196 -6.11 -10.66 -13.07
CA ASN A 196 -5.31 -11.44 -14.02
C ASN A 196 -4.79 -10.58 -15.18
N ASP A 197 -4.81 -9.24 -15.01
CA ASP A 197 -4.29 -8.28 -15.96
C ASP A 197 -2.83 -7.94 -15.61
N THR A 198 -2.04 -7.60 -16.62
CA THR A 198 -0.76 -6.91 -16.44
C THR A 198 -1.01 -5.47 -15.99
N LEU A 199 0.04 -4.74 -15.58
CA LEU A 199 -0.06 -3.30 -15.29
C LEU A 199 -0.72 -2.55 -16.46
N GLU A 200 -0.32 -2.83 -17.70
CA GLU A 200 -0.93 -2.22 -18.90
C GLU A 200 -2.44 -2.47 -18.96
N GLY A 201 -2.90 -3.71 -18.77
CA GLY A 201 -4.32 -4.05 -18.76
C GLY A 201 -5.11 -3.32 -17.66
N ILE A 202 -4.50 -3.17 -16.48
CA ILE A 202 -5.07 -2.36 -15.39
C ILE A 202 -5.18 -0.89 -15.83
N LEU A 203 -4.12 -0.30 -16.37
CA LEU A 203 -4.08 1.09 -16.81
C LEU A 203 -5.14 1.38 -17.90
N ILE A 204 -5.31 0.47 -18.88
CA ILE A 204 -6.36 0.57 -19.90
C ILE A 204 -7.74 0.61 -19.23
N SER A 205 -7.99 -0.19 -18.20
CA SER A 205 -9.28 -0.19 -17.47
C SER A 205 -9.56 1.13 -16.75
N TYR A 206 -8.52 1.91 -16.46
CA TYR A 206 -8.60 3.26 -15.88
C TYR A 206 -8.47 4.41 -16.89
N GLY A 207 -8.55 4.10 -18.19
CA GLY A 207 -8.66 5.11 -19.27
C GLY A 207 -7.33 5.51 -19.91
N VAL A 208 -6.21 4.90 -19.56
CA VAL A 208 -4.94 5.07 -20.28
C VAL A 208 -5.07 4.42 -21.66
N ARG A 209 -4.65 5.15 -22.71
CA ARG A 209 -4.76 4.71 -24.12
C ARG A 209 -3.37 4.67 -24.76
#